data_2512f68a667ff2172b05a3033e836c48
#
_entry.id   2512f68a667ff2172b05a3033e836c48
#
_cell.length_a   1.000
_cell.length_b   1.000
_cell.length_c   1.000
_cell.angle_alpha   90.00
_cell.angle_beta   90.00
_cell.angle_gamma   90.00
#
_symmetry.space_group_name_H-M   'P 1'
#
loop_
_entity.id
_entity.type
_entity.pdbx_description
1 polymer ?
#
loop_
_entity_poly.entity_id
_entity_poly.type
_entity_poly.pdbx_seq_one_letter_code
_entity_poly.pdbx_strand_id
1 'polypeptide(L)'
;MLVSMAAGRAMGMLIRFLIGTQNKGVWGDELVAALHSIGLDTASLIRHQELDDGKGKSLAATLDDDLTEGSRIYDLETTDNRRFIVSVIDAQTHTAGYLKQLWDWARFTSVSIRRDRSVRDAVQHHFAMLLGLHSINLPAPIVYGIADTDESAILVLDAHTIEMPANLNTLTKADAVAYMRYLSVANRRGYTHRRITPDTLARLEDGTAVIAGWLNGDNASASANTALDKVQLLTLFAALIGVEPTLSLIHISEPTRPEPISY
;
A
#
# COMPACT_ATOMS: atom_id res chain seq x y z
N MET A 1 -44.73 16.56 -19.60
CA MET A 1 -43.48 17.29 -19.88
C MET A 1 -42.59 17.50 -18.64
N LEU A 2 -43.13 17.89 -17.49
CA LEU A 2 -42.37 18.11 -16.23
C LEU A 2 -41.65 16.85 -15.69
N VAL A 3 -42.26 15.67 -15.77
CA VAL A 3 -41.67 14.40 -15.27
C VAL A 3 -40.46 13.97 -16.10
N SER A 4 -40.49 14.20 -17.41
CA SER A 4 -39.37 13.88 -18.31
C SER A 4 -38.13 14.77 -18.06
N MET A 5 -38.34 16.04 -17.71
CA MET A 5 -37.26 16.97 -17.35
C MET A 5 -36.61 16.63 -15.98
N ALA A 6 -37.41 16.20 -15.01
CA ALA A 6 -36.91 15.78 -13.71
C ALA A 6 -36.09 14.48 -13.78
N ALA A 7 -36.56 13.51 -14.59
CA ALA A 7 -35.81 12.27 -14.84
C ALA A 7 -34.50 12.52 -15.59
N GLY A 8 -34.49 13.43 -16.57
CA GLY A 8 -33.26 13.82 -17.28
C GLY A 8 -32.25 14.52 -16.39
N ARG A 9 -32.68 15.37 -15.45
CA ARG A 9 -31.81 16.00 -14.45
C ARG A 9 -31.25 15.02 -13.43
N ALA A 10 -32.07 14.09 -12.95
CA ALA A 10 -31.64 13.03 -12.03
C ALA A 10 -30.63 12.09 -12.70
N MET A 11 -30.90 11.71 -13.96
CA MET A 11 -29.96 10.89 -14.75
C MET A 11 -28.67 11.65 -15.04
N GLY A 12 -28.73 12.94 -15.37
CA GLY A 12 -27.54 13.79 -15.57
C GLY A 12 -26.71 13.97 -14.29
N MET A 13 -27.35 14.08 -13.10
CA MET A 13 -26.66 14.08 -11.82
C MET A 13 -26.03 12.71 -11.50
N LEU A 14 -26.75 11.61 -11.78
CA LEU A 14 -26.23 10.25 -11.58
C LEU A 14 -25.03 9.97 -12.50
N ILE A 15 -25.10 10.37 -13.75
CA ILE A 15 -24.00 10.24 -14.72
C ILE A 15 -22.82 11.13 -14.31
N ARG A 16 -23.03 12.35 -13.85
CA ARG A 16 -21.98 13.21 -13.28
C ARG A 16 -21.34 12.61 -12.03
N PHE A 17 -22.13 11.98 -11.20
CA PHE A 17 -21.65 11.27 -9.99
C PHE A 17 -20.85 10.01 -10.35
N LEU A 18 -21.24 9.28 -11.41
CA LEU A 18 -20.61 8.05 -11.87
C LEU A 18 -19.35 8.28 -12.74
N ILE A 19 -19.34 9.36 -13.54
CA ILE A 19 -18.24 9.67 -14.48
C ILE A 19 -17.18 10.59 -13.85
N GLY A 20 -17.47 11.14 -12.67
CA GLY A 20 -16.59 12.07 -11.97
C GLY A 20 -16.61 13.47 -12.61
N THR A 21 -16.95 14.47 -11.83
CA THR A 21 -16.62 15.87 -12.17
C THR A 21 -15.11 16.01 -12.16
N GLN A 22 -14.58 16.82 -13.08
CA GLN A 22 -13.16 17.14 -13.25
C GLN A 22 -12.40 17.16 -11.92
N ASN A 23 -11.25 16.49 -11.88
CA ASN A 23 -10.35 16.39 -10.72
C ASN A 23 -10.20 17.74 -10.02
N LYS A 24 -10.93 17.92 -8.95
CA LYS A 24 -10.67 18.98 -7.96
C LYS A 24 -9.73 18.39 -6.90
N GLY A 25 -8.54 18.03 -7.30
CA GLY A 25 -7.49 17.64 -6.38
C GLY A 25 -6.52 18.80 -6.20
N VAL A 26 -5.70 18.73 -5.17
CA VAL A 26 -4.63 19.70 -4.92
C VAL A 26 -3.68 19.78 -6.12
N TRP A 27 -3.37 20.98 -6.59
CA TRP A 27 -2.50 21.23 -7.73
C TRP A 27 -1.41 22.23 -7.40
N GLY A 28 -0.26 22.06 -8.06
CA GLY A 28 0.81 23.04 -8.14
C GLY A 28 1.08 23.83 -6.85
N ASP A 29 0.68 25.08 -6.83
CA ASP A 29 0.96 26.01 -5.74
C ASP A 29 0.39 25.57 -4.39
N GLU A 30 -0.79 24.95 -4.37
CA GLU A 30 -1.41 24.44 -3.15
C GLU A 30 -0.65 23.23 -2.59
N LEU A 31 -0.17 22.34 -3.46
CA LEU A 31 0.68 21.22 -3.09
C LEU A 31 2.01 21.71 -2.51
N VAL A 32 2.65 22.67 -3.17
CA VAL A 32 3.89 23.29 -2.66
C VAL A 32 3.67 23.97 -1.30
N ALA A 33 2.54 24.67 -1.13
CA ALA A 33 2.19 25.30 0.15
C ALA A 33 1.97 24.25 1.26
N ALA A 34 1.31 23.13 0.93
CA ALA A 34 1.12 22.04 1.88
C ALA A 34 2.45 21.38 2.27
N LEU A 35 3.37 21.19 1.32
CA LEU A 35 4.72 20.67 1.60
C LEU A 35 5.54 21.65 2.44
N HIS A 36 5.45 22.95 2.16
CA HIS A 36 6.10 23.97 2.96
C HIS A 36 5.59 24.00 4.40
N SER A 37 4.30 23.75 4.63
CA SER A 37 3.71 23.71 5.98
C SER A 37 4.30 22.61 6.88
N ILE A 38 4.89 21.57 6.31
CA ILE A 38 5.59 20.48 7.02
C ILE A 38 7.11 20.63 6.96
N GLY A 39 7.61 21.81 6.55
CA GLY A 39 9.04 22.14 6.56
C GLY A 39 9.83 21.65 5.34
N LEU A 40 9.17 21.45 4.20
CA LEU A 40 9.80 21.06 2.94
C LEU A 40 9.77 22.20 1.94
N ASP A 41 10.93 22.87 1.77
CA ASP A 41 11.10 23.92 0.76
C ASP A 41 11.39 23.29 -0.59
N THR A 42 10.41 23.33 -1.48
CA THR A 42 10.44 22.67 -2.79
C THR A 42 11.35 23.40 -3.77
N ALA A 43 12.40 22.72 -4.27
CA ALA A 43 13.21 23.17 -5.40
C ALA A 43 12.66 22.62 -6.72
N SER A 44 12.27 21.34 -6.74
CA SER A 44 11.71 20.66 -7.90
C SER A 44 10.62 19.68 -7.45
N LEU A 45 9.49 19.66 -8.20
CA LEU A 45 8.41 18.72 -7.99
C LEU A 45 7.96 18.18 -9.35
N ILE A 46 8.33 16.94 -9.63
CA ILE A 46 8.10 16.31 -10.94
C ILE A 46 7.15 15.15 -10.73
N ARG A 47 6.07 15.09 -11.52
CA ARG A 47 5.15 13.95 -11.47
C ARG A 47 5.90 12.70 -11.89
N HIS A 48 5.89 11.69 -11.02
CA HIS A 48 6.44 10.39 -11.34
C HIS A 48 5.64 9.80 -12.49
N GLN A 49 6.28 9.71 -13.66
CA GLN A 49 5.68 9.05 -14.81
C GLN A 49 6.02 7.57 -14.70
N GLU A 50 5.01 6.72 -14.72
CA GLU A 50 5.24 5.31 -15.00
C GLU A 50 6.02 5.23 -16.31
N LEU A 51 7.21 4.66 -16.27
CA LEU A 51 7.93 4.32 -17.49
C LEU A 51 7.09 3.24 -18.18
N ASP A 52 6.37 3.67 -19.22
CA ASP A 52 5.47 2.84 -20.03
C ASP A 52 6.27 1.94 -20.99
N ASP A 53 7.15 1.14 -20.42
CA ASP A 53 7.88 0.12 -21.16
C ASP A 53 7.21 -1.26 -21.08
N GLY A 54 5.94 -1.30 -20.63
CA GLY A 54 5.12 -2.53 -20.59
C GLY A 54 5.64 -3.59 -19.61
N LYS A 55 6.56 -3.24 -18.71
CA LYS A 55 7.21 -4.16 -17.77
C LYS A 55 6.81 -4.00 -16.30
N GLY A 56 5.64 -3.41 -16.05
CA GLY A 56 5.12 -3.30 -14.70
C GLY A 56 5.45 -1.98 -14.01
N LYS A 57 4.84 -1.80 -12.88
CA LYS A 57 4.87 -0.60 -12.05
C LYS A 57 6.30 -0.29 -11.59
N SER A 58 6.70 0.96 -11.69
CA SER A 58 8.05 1.40 -11.30
C SER A 58 8.29 1.41 -9.80
N LEU A 59 7.20 1.41 -9.00
CA LEU A 59 7.24 1.38 -7.53
C LEU A 59 6.44 0.19 -7.01
N ALA A 60 6.81 -0.29 -5.82
CA ALA A 60 6.09 -1.37 -5.16
C ALA A 60 4.68 -0.92 -4.71
N ALA A 61 3.85 -1.89 -4.36
CA ALA A 61 2.44 -1.69 -3.98
C ALA A 61 2.21 -0.70 -2.84
N THR A 62 3.25 -0.30 -2.10
CA THR A 62 3.18 0.76 -1.08
C THR A 62 2.60 2.06 -1.63
N LEU A 63 2.95 2.42 -2.88
CA LEU A 63 2.52 3.67 -3.51
C LEU A 63 1.44 3.45 -4.59
N ASP A 64 1.23 2.21 -5.00
CA ASP A 64 0.32 1.83 -6.07
C ASP A 64 -0.66 0.74 -5.61
N ASP A 65 -1.23 0.92 -4.45
CA ASP A 65 -2.29 0.06 -3.93
C ASP A 65 -3.62 0.34 -4.65
N ASP A 66 -4.47 -0.67 -4.81
CA ASP A 66 -5.81 -0.54 -5.40
C ASP A 66 -6.71 0.50 -4.69
N LEU A 67 -6.41 0.80 -3.41
CA LEU A 67 -7.08 1.87 -2.67
C LEU A 67 -6.66 3.26 -3.12
N THR A 68 -5.48 3.34 -3.73
CA THR A 68 -4.86 4.55 -4.24
C THR A 68 -4.84 4.59 -5.77
N GLU A 69 -5.64 3.73 -6.43
CA GLU A 69 -5.80 3.77 -7.89
C GLU A 69 -6.21 5.19 -8.30
N GLY A 70 -5.26 5.93 -8.89
CA GLY A 70 -5.40 7.36 -9.16
C GLY A 70 -4.68 8.28 -8.17
N SER A 71 -3.91 7.75 -7.20
CA SER A 71 -2.97 8.57 -6.44
C SER A 71 -1.97 9.19 -7.41
N ARG A 72 -1.61 10.44 -7.12
CA ARG A 72 -0.59 11.14 -7.88
C ARG A 72 0.71 11.07 -7.13
N ILE A 73 1.73 10.50 -7.76
CA ILE A 73 3.06 10.36 -7.18
C ILE A 73 3.98 11.40 -7.79
N TYR A 74 4.79 12.04 -6.95
CA TYR A 74 5.75 13.04 -7.35
C TYR A 74 7.12 12.75 -6.75
N ASP A 75 8.15 12.98 -7.56
CA ASP A 75 9.54 13.09 -7.11
C ASP A 75 9.75 14.55 -6.63
N LEU A 76 10.07 14.71 -5.35
CA LEU A 76 10.35 15.99 -4.73
C LEU A 76 11.84 16.11 -4.45
N GLU A 77 12.43 17.20 -4.92
CA GLU A 77 13.75 17.67 -4.50
C GLU A 77 13.60 18.97 -3.74
N THR A 78 14.18 19.06 -2.55
CA THR A 78 14.13 20.23 -1.69
C THR A 78 15.32 21.15 -1.95
N THR A 79 15.23 22.40 -1.52
CA THR A 79 16.30 23.41 -1.67
C THR A 79 17.59 23.03 -0.96
N ASP A 80 17.54 22.16 0.04
CA ASP A 80 18.67 21.56 0.75
C ASP A 80 19.15 20.24 0.14
N ASN A 81 18.73 19.93 -1.09
CA ASN A 81 19.14 18.79 -1.90
C ASN A 81 18.74 17.43 -1.32
N ARG A 82 17.68 17.37 -0.51
CA ARG A 82 17.08 16.09 -0.08
C ARG A 82 16.02 15.63 -1.08
N ARG A 83 15.86 14.33 -1.21
CA ARG A 83 14.94 13.70 -2.16
C ARG A 83 13.84 12.94 -1.42
N PHE A 84 12.60 13.16 -1.86
CA PHE A 84 11.41 12.53 -1.28
C PHE A 84 10.49 12.03 -2.39
N ILE A 85 9.67 11.06 -2.05
CA ILE A 85 8.50 10.65 -2.84
C ILE A 85 7.26 11.19 -2.15
N VAL A 86 6.43 11.89 -2.90
CA VAL A 86 5.19 12.49 -2.43
C VAL A 86 4.01 11.76 -3.06
N SER A 87 3.22 11.09 -2.24
CA SER A 87 1.96 10.45 -2.64
C SER A 87 0.79 11.34 -2.27
N VAL A 88 0.02 11.77 -3.27
CA VAL A 88 -1.17 12.62 -3.11
C VAL A 88 -2.41 11.80 -3.42
N ILE A 89 -3.29 11.65 -2.45
CA ILE A 89 -4.54 10.93 -2.58
C ILE A 89 -5.69 11.93 -2.53
N ASP A 90 -6.46 12.01 -3.61
CA ASP A 90 -7.60 12.92 -3.72
C ASP A 90 -8.88 12.26 -3.18
N ALA A 91 -9.71 13.02 -2.47
CA ALA A 91 -10.95 12.52 -1.85
C ALA A 91 -11.92 11.91 -2.87
N GLN A 92 -11.94 12.43 -4.09
CA GLN A 92 -12.81 11.92 -5.15
C GLN A 92 -12.34 10.56 -5.71
N THR A 93 -11.04 10.35 -5.77
CA THR A 93 -10.45 9.08 -6.22
C THR A 93 -10.70 7.98 -5.20
N HIS A 94 -10.61 8.32 -3.92
CA HIS A 94 -10.90 7.40 -2.82
C HIS A 94 -12.35 6.88 -2.85
N THR A 95 -13.33 7.74 -3.16
CA THR A 95 -14.74 7.31 -3.28
C THR A 95 -14.99 6.38 -4.46
N ALA A 96 -14.28 6.55 -5.58
CA ALA A 96 -14.37 5.63 -6.72
C ALA A 96 -13.77 4.25 -6.41
N GLY A 97 -12.63 4.21 -5.73
CA GLY A 97 -12.01 2.98 -5.24
C GLY A 97 -12.90 2.20 -4.25
N TYR A 98 -13.69 2.91 -3.44
CA TYR A 98 -14.63 2.31 -2.50
C TYR A 98 -15.73 1.47 -3.17
N LEU A 99 -16.26 1.90 -4.31
CA LEU A 99 -17.26 1.14 -5.07
C LEU A 99 -16.66 -0.14 -5.67
N LYS A 100 -15.42 -0.09 -6.16
CA LYS A 100 -14.68 -1.27 -6.63
C LYS A 100 -14.46 -2.26 -5.49
N GLN A 101 -14.02 -1.79 -4.33
CA GLN A 101 -13.84 -2.62 -3.14
C GLN A 101 -15.14 -3.27 -2.66
N LEU A 102 -16.26 -2.54 -2.73
CA LEU A 102 -17.57 -3.07 -2.35
C LEU A 102 -18.01 -4.19 -3.31
N TRP A 103 -17.68 -4.07 -4.60
CA TRP A 103 -17.91 -5.08 -5.61
C TRP A 103 -17.03 -6.31 -5.41
N ASP A 104 -15.76 -6.12 -5.12
CA ASP A 104 -14.80 -7.19 -4.85
C ASP A 104 -15.16 -7.91 -3.52
N TRP A 105 -15.59 -7.18 -2.51
CA TRP A 105 -16.12 -7.76 -1.26
C TRP A 105 -17.36 -8.61 -1.49
N ALA A 106 -18.31 -8.18 -2.32
CA ALA A 106 -19.50 -8.97 -2.65
C ALA A 106 -19.15 -10.29 -3.36
N ARG A 107 -17.99 -10.33 -4.01
CA ARG A 107 -17.49 -11.49 -4.75
C ARG A 107 -16.65 -12.44 -3.89
N PHE A 108 -15.96 -11.92 -2.86
CA PHE A 108 -15.07 -12.66 -1.98
C PHE A 108 -15.44 -12.43 -0.51
N THR A 109 -16.39 -13.19 -0.01
CA THR A 109 -17.00 -13.01 1.33
C THR A 109 -16.07 -13.25 2.53
N SER A 110 -14.79 -13.54 2.35
CA SER A 110 -13.88 -13.95 3.44
C SER A 110 -12.78 -12.94 3.79
N VAL A 111 -12.59 -11.86 3.03
CA VAL A 111 -11.54 -10.87 3.31
C VAL A 111 -12.19 -9.61 3.91
N SER A 112 -11.91 -9.34 5.18
CA SER A 112 -12.34 -8.10 5.81
C SER A 112 -11.44 -6.96 5.30
N ILE A 113 -11.90 -6.23 4.30
CA ILE A 113 -11.24 -5.02 3.82
C ILE A 113 -11.46 -3.91 4.84
N ARG A 114 -10.38 -3.21 5.21
CA ARG A 114 -10.48 -2.03 6.06
C ARG A 114 -11.26 -0.93 5.33
N ARG A 115 -12.18 -0.32 6.02
CA ARG A 115 -12.99 0.80 5.52
C ARG A 115 -12.54 2.07 6.20
N ASP A 116 -11.68 2.83 5.55
CA ASP A 116 -11.35 4.16 6.02
C ASP A 116 -12.47 5.13 5.60
N ARG A 117 -12.90 5.96 6.55
CA ARG A 117 -14.02 6.89 6.35
C ARG A 117 -13.64 8.08 5.48
N SER A 118 -12.35 8.42 5.48
CA SER A 118 -11.82 9.54 4.71
C SER A 118 -10.43 9.21 4.17
N VAL A 119 -10.00 9.97 3.18
CA VAL A 119 -8.63 9.90 2.64
C VAL A 119 -7.60 10.18 3.71
N ARG A 120 -7.89 11.14 4.60
CA ARG A 120 -7.03 11.47 5.74
C ARG A 120 -6.85 10.26 6.66
N ASP A 121 -7.94 9.54 7.00
CA ASP A 121 -7.87 8.35 7.84
C ASP A 121 -6.99 7.26 7.19
N ALA A 122 -7.11 7.08 5.85
CA ALA A 122 -6.30 6.11 5.11
C ALA A 122 -4.81 6.46 5.16
N VAL A 123 -4.45 7.72 4.92
CA VAL A 123 -3.06 8.19 4.98
C VAL A 123 -2.50 8.11 6.40
N GLN A 124 -3.27 8.52 7.40
CA GLN A 124 -2.86 8.42 8.81
C GLN A 124 -2.67 6.96 9.24
N HIS A 125 -3.53 6.06 8.78
CA HIS A 125 -3.37 4.64 9.04
C HIS A 125 -2.09 4.10 8.40
N HIS A 126 -1.86 4.40 7.12
CA HIS A 126 -0.64 3.96 6.43
C HIS A 126 0.61 4.49 7.12
N PHE A 127 0.62 5.77 7.49
CA PHE A 127 1.67 6.36 8.31
C PHE A 127 1.91 5.58 9.60
N ALA A 128 0.86 5.30 10.36
CA ALA A 128 0.94 4.55 11.61
C ALA A 128 1.46 3.12 11.41
N MET A 129 1.06 2.45 10.31
CA MET A 129 1.55 1.11 9.97
C MET A 129 3.05 1.13 9.67
N LEU A 130 3.55 2.06 8.86
CA LEU A 130 4.98 2.18 8.55
C LEU A 130 5.81 2.48 9.81
N LEU A 131 5.35 3.39 10.67
CA LEU A 131 5.99 3.64 11.97
C LEU A 131 5.99 2.39 12.87
N GLY A 132 4.88 1.65 12.87
CA GLY A 132 4.75 0.41 13.62
C GLY A 132 5.75 -0.65 13.16
N LEU A 133 5.96 -0.82 11.86
CA LEU A 133 6.96 -1.74 11.32
C LEU A 133 8.38 -1.35 11.74
N HIS A 134 8.72 -0.06 11.70
CA HIS A 134 9.99 0.43 12.21
C HIS A 134 10.18 0.15 13.69
N SER A 135 9.13 0.29 14.51
CA SER A 135 9.18 0.05 15.95
C SER A 135 9.55 -1.39 16.32
N ILE A 136 9.31 -2.32 15.39
CA ILE A 136 9.66 -3.75 15.56
C ILE A 136 10.89 -4.16 14.76
N ASN A 137 11.68 -3.18 14.29
CA ASN A 137 12.88 -3.34 13.46
C ASN A 137 12.64 -4.08 12.14
N LEU A 138 11.46 -3.92 11.54
CA LEU A 138 11.24 -4.34 10.17
C LEU A 138 11.53 -3.18 9.21
N PRO A 139 12.31 -3.43 8.14
CA PRO A 139 12.53 -2.42 7.12
C PRO A 139 11.22 -2.10 6.38
N ALA A 140 10.96 -0.81 6.22
CA ALA A 140 9.83 -0.25 5.50
C ALA A 140 10.20 1.18 5.06
N PRO A 141 9.46 1.83 4.14
CA PRO A 141 9.70 3.22 3.79
C PRO A 141 9.69 4.13 5.01
N ILE A 142 10.66 5.03 5.09
CA ILE A 142 10.72 6.03 6.15
C ILE A 142 9.76 7.15 5.81
N VAL A 143 8.81 7.39 6.69
CA VAL A 143 7.87 8.50 6.53
C VAL A 143 8.50 9.77 7.09
N TYR A 144 8.59 10.80 6.26
CA TYR A 144 9.00 12.13 6.67
C TYR A 144 7.85 12.87 7.36
N GLY A 145 6.65 12.82 6.77
CA GLY A 145 5.47 13.48 7.31
C GLY A 145 4.22 13.26 6.50
N ILE A 146 3.14 13.80 7.01
CA ILE A 146 1.85 13.88 6.34
C ILE A 146 1.41 15.34 6.30
N ALA A 147 0.82 15.74 5.19
CA ALA A 147 0.14 17.01 5.06
C ALA A 147 -1.26 16.77 4.51
N ASP A 148 -2.15 17.70 4.70
CA ASP A 148 -3.49 17.60 4.15
C ASP A 148 -3.97 18.97 3.65
N THR A 149 -4.86 18.90 2.69
CA THR A 149 -5.64 20.01 2.19
C THR A 149 -7.12 19.69 2.34
N ASP A 150 -8.00 20.61 2.00
CA ASP A 150 -9.45 20.36 2.09
C ASP A 150 -9.92 19.17 1.24
N GLU A 151 -9.22 18.89 0.14
CA GLU A 151 -9.63 17.88 -0.86
C GLU A 151 -8.66 16.70 -1.02
N SER A 152 -7.47 16.74 -0.41
CA SER A 152 -6.42 15.73 -0.60
C SER A 152 -5.61 15.47 0.66
N ALA A 153 -5.15 14.25 0.82
CA ALA A 153 -4.17 13.88 1.84
C ALA A 153 -2.83 13.53 1.18
N ILE A 154 -1.74 13.93 1.81
CA ILE A 154 -0.39 13.87 1.28
C ILE A 154 0.48 13.07 2.23
N LEU A 155 1.15 12.04 1.70
CA LEU A 155 2.17 11.26 2.41
C LEU A 155 3.53 11.53 1.78
N VAL A 156 4.51 11.87 2.60
CA VAL A 156 5.88 12.13 2.15
C VAL A 156 6.81 11.07 2.70
N LEU A 157 7.52 10.39 1.81
CA LEU A 157 8.43 9.29 2.09
C LEU A 157 9.86 9.67 1.67
N ASP A 158 10.85 9.19 2.42
CA ASP A 158 12.25 9.32 2.03
C ASP A 158 12.52 8.48 0.77
N ALA A 159 13.02 9.12 -0.30
CA ALA A 159 13.24 8.46 -1.58
C ALA A 159 14.27 7.32 -1.53
N HIS A 160 15.23 7.37 -0.58
CA HIS A 160 16.25 6.33 -0.44
C HIS A 160 15.75 5.05 0.23
N THR A 161 14.55 5.07 0.81
CA THR A 161 13.95 3.92 1.52
C THR A 161 12.79 3.29 0.78
N ILE A 162 12.51 3.75 -0.44
CA ILE A 162 11.40 3.25 -1.24
C ILE A 162 11.65 1.80 -1.66
N GLU A 163 10.59 1.03 -1.56
CA GLU A 163 10.54 -0.36 -1.96
C GLU A 163 10.35 -0.46 -3.48
N MET A 164 11.17 -1.31 -4.11
CA MET A 164 11.07 -1.60 -5.55
C MET A 164 10.49 -3.00 -5.75
N PRO A 165 9.65 -3.22 -6.78
CA PRO A 165 9.07 -4.52 -7.07
C PRO A 165 10.15 -5.59 -7.26
N ALA A 166 9.94 -6.77 -6.65
CA ALA A 166 10.81 -7.90 -6.86
C ALA A 166 10.65 -8.47 -8.28
N ASN A 167 11.75 -8.92 -8.88
CA ASN A 167 11.66 -9.66 -10.13
C ASN A 167 11.16 -11.09 -9.85
N LEU A 168 9.88 -11.34 -10.12
CA LEU A 168 9.22 -12.61 -9.83
C LEU A 168 9.81 -13.78 -10.63
N ASN A 169 10.37 -13.53 -11.82
CA ASN A 169 10.95 -14.55 -12.67
C ASN A 169 12.29 -15.10 -12.15
N THR A 170 12.94 -14.39 -11.24
CA THR A 170 14.24 -14.75 -10.66
C THR A 170 14.15 -15.11 -9.18
N LEU A 171 12.95 -15.24 -8.63
CA LEU A 171 12.75 -15.62 -7.24
C LEU A 171 13.30 -17.00 -6.95
N THR A 172 14.08 -17.09 -5.88
CA THR A 172 14.69 -18.32 -5.40
C THR A 172 14.01 -18.79 -4.09
N LYS A 173 14.31 -20.04 -3.70
CA LYS A 173 13.91 -20.52 -2.38
C LYS A 173 14.48 -19.66 -1.24
N ALA A 174 15.71 -19.12 -1.40
CA ALA A 174 16.31 -18.25 -0.39
C ALA A 174 15.53 -16.94 -0.23
N ASP A 175 15.04 -16.39 -1.33
CA ASP A 175 14.17 -15.21 -1.31
C ASP A 175 12.86 -15.51 -0.60
N ALA A 176 12.23 -16.64 -0.91
CA ALA A 176 10.99 -17.06 -0.25
C ALA A 176 11.18 -17.21 1.28
N VAL A 177 12.33 -17.75 1.72
CA VAL A 177 12.70 -17.81 3.15
C VAL A 177 12.79 -16.40 3.75
N ALA A 178 13.39 -15.45 3.03
CA ALA A 178 13.53 -14.07 3.50
C ALA A 178 12.16 -13.39 3.69
N TYR A 179 11.26 -13.49 2.71
CA TYR A 179 9.89 -12.98 2.82
C TYR A 179 9.09 -13.66 3.95
N MET A 180 9.22 -14.98 4.09
CA MET A 180 8.55 -15.70 5.19
C MET A 180 9.06 -15.25 6.56
N ARG A 181 10.35 -14.97 6.70
CA ARG A 181 10.94 -14.43 7.94
C ARG A 181 10.42 -13.03 8.23
N TYR A 182 10.37 -12.16 7.21
CA TYR A 182 9.82 -10.81 7.32
C TYR A 182 8.38 -10.86 7.85
N LEU A 183 7.51 -11.63 7.18
CA LEU A 183 6.12 -11.81 7.60
C LEU A 183 5.99 -12.40 9.00
N SER A 184 6.83 -13.39 9.34
CA SER A 184 6.80 -14.04 10.64
C SER A 184 7.18 -13.08 11.78
N VAL A 185 8.07 -12.12 11.55
CA VAL A 185 8.41 -11.09 12.54
C VAL A 185 7.22 -10.15 12.71
N ALA A 186 6.59 -9.67 11.64
CA ALA A 186 5.40 -8.83 11.70
C ALA A 186 4.28 -9.53 12.47
N ASN A 187 3.94 -10.75 12.06
CA ASN A 187 2.83 -11.52 12.63
C ASN A 187 3.02 -11.82 14.12
N ARG A 188 4.26 -12.14 14.57
CA ARG A 188 4.55 -12.34 16.01
C ARG A 188 4.36 -11.10 16.84
N ARG A 189 4.42 -9.92 16.25
CA ARG A 189 4.18 -8.63 16.90
C ARG A 189 2.73 -8.13 16.73
N GLY A 190 1.85 -8.97 16.16
CA GLY A 190 0.43 -8.66 15.98
C GLY A 190 0.10 -7.88 14.70
N TYR A 191 1.09 -7.62 13.82
CA TYR A 191 0.84 -7.00 12.53
C TYR A 191 0.41 -8.04 11.51
N THR A 192 -0.62 -7.74 10.74
CA THR A 192 -1.09 -8.55 9.62
C THR A 192 -1.18 -7.69 8.37
N HIS A 193 -0.83 -8.28 7.23
CA HIS A 193 -0.83 -7.58 5.94
C HIS A 193 -2.19 -7.59 5.27
N ARG A 194 -2.93 -8.70 5.39
CA ARG A 194 -4.27 -8.98 4.86
C ARG A 194 -4.38 -9.08 3.34
N ARG A 195 -3.41 -8.60 2.58
CA ARG A 195 -3.43 -8.61 1.11
C ARG A 195 -2.04 -8.83 0.53
N ILE A 196 -1.56 -10.06 0.59
CA ILE A 196 -0.27 -10.43 -0.02
C ILE A 196 -0.53 -10.88 -1.46
N THR A 197 0.04 -10.14 -2.42
CA THR A 197 -0.05 -10.36 -3.86
C THR A 197 1.35 -10.36 -4.48
N PRO A 198 1.53 -10.75 -5.74
CA PRO A 198 2.82 -10.64 -6.42
C PRO A 198 3.44 -9.24 -6.35
N ASP A 199 2.60 -8.20 -6.45
CA ASP A 199 3.03 -6.79 -6.45
C ASP A 199 3.52 -6.31 -5.08
N THR A 200 3.17 -7.02 -4.00
CA THR A 200 3.65 -6.70 -2.64
C THR A 200 5.02 -7.28 -2.33
N LEU A 201 5.53 -8.19 -3.16
CA LEU A 201 6.91 -8.69 -3.00
C LEU A 201 7.88 -7.64 -3.54
N ALA A 202 8.68 -7.07 -2.64
CA ALA A 202 9.55 -5.95 -2.95
C ALA A 202 10.96 -6.15 -2.39
N ARG A 203 11.86 -5.28 -2.79
CA ARG A 203 13.23 -5.18 -2.28
C ARG A 203 13.58 -3.73 -2.02
N LEU A 204 14.40 -3.49 -1.02
CA LEU A 204 15.08 -2.22 -0.83
C LEU A 204 16.27 -2.11 -1.79
N GLU A 205 16.88 -0.94 -1.87
CA GLU A 205 18.04 -0.65 -2.72
C GLU A 205 19.23 -1.58 -2.41
N ASP A 206 19.41 -1.96 -1.16
CA ASP A 206 20.45 -2.92 -0.71
C ASP A 206 20.13 -4.39 -1.03
N GLY A 207 18.98 -4.67 -1.66
CA GLY A 207 18.52 -6.00 -2.02
C GLY A 207 17.74 -6.72 -0.91
N THR A 208 17.56 -6.11 0.25
CA THR A 208 16.78 -6.70 1.35
C THR A 208 15.35 -6.97 0.91
N ALA A 209 14.87 -8.20 1.12
CA ALA A 209 13.51 -8.59 0.80
C ALA A 209 12.52 -8.01 1.82
N VAL A 210 11.50 -7.32 1.34
CA VAL A 210 10.45 -6.69 2.13
C VAL A 210 9.08 -6.97 1.54
N ILE A 211 8.04 -6.92 2.36
CA ILE A 211 6.66 -6.97 1.88
C ILE A 211 6.12 -5.54 1.92
N ALA A 212 5.77 -5.02 0.75
CA ALA A 212 5.19 -3.69 0.55
C ALA A 212 3.65 -3.71 0.66
N GLY A 213 3.00 -2.56 0.67
CA GLY A 213 1.53 -2.48 0.59
C GLY A 213 0.82 -2.64 1.93
N TRP A 214 1.39 -2.14 3.00
CA TRP A 214 0.83 -2.22 4.37
C TRP A 214 -0.40 -1.34 4.62
N LEU A 215 -0.90 -0.64 3.60
CA LEU A 215 -2.11 0.19 3.73
C LEU A 215 -3.34 -0.62 4.18
N ASN A 216 -3.45 -1.87 3.72
CA ASN A 216 -4.52 -2.78 4.13
C ASN A 216 -4.24 -3.51 5.44
N GLY A 217 -3.04 -3.37 5.98
CA GLY A 217 -2.60 -4.03 7.18
C GLY A 217 -3.35 -3.61 8.43
N ASP A 218 -3.13 -4.34 9.50
CA ASP A 218 -3.69 -4.03 10.82
C ASP A 218 -2.73 -4.46 11.93
N ASN A 219 -2.86 -3.81 13.07
CA ASN A 219 -2.17 -4.18 14.29
C ASN A 219 -3.16 -4.85 15.26
N ALA A 220 -2.65 -5.60 16.23
CA ALA A 220 -3.46 -6.36 17.19
C ALA A 220 -4.50 -7.30 16.55
N SER A 221 -4.15 -7.88 15.42
CA SER A 221 -5.04 -8.74 14.63
C SER A 221 -5.28 -10.10 15.29
N ALA A 222 -6.47 -10.66 15.04
CA ALA A 222 -6.80 -12.02 15.44
C ALA A 222 -5.89 -13.07 14.77
N SER A 223 -5.69 -14.21 15.43
CA SER A 223 -4.87 -15.33 14.92
C SER A 223 -5.29 -15.83 13.54
N ALA A 224 -6.58 -15.72 13.21
CA ALA A 224 -7.10 -16.07 11.88
C ALA A 224 -6.50 -15.21 10.76
N ASN A 225 -6.27 -13.92 10.99
CA ASN A 225 -5.66 -13.02 9.99
C ASN A 225 -4.18 -13.34 9.77
N THR A 226 -3.45 -13.68 10.85
CA THR A 226 -2.06 -14.15 10.76
C THR A 226 -1.94 -15.46 9.98
N ALA A 227 -2.88 -16.37 10.17
CA ALA A 227 -2.92 -17.61 9.40
C ALA A 227 -3.23 -17.35 7.91
N LEU A 228 -4.13 -16.41 7.63
CA LEU A 228 -4.48 -16.00 6.27
C LEU A 228 -3.27 -15.42 5.53
N ASP A 229 -2.52 -14.51 6.14
CA ASP A 229 -1.30 -13.93 5.55
C ASP A 229 -0.29 -15.04 5.16
N LYS A 230 -0.07 -16.00 6.05
CA LYS A 230 0.82 -17.14 5.78
C LYS A 230 0.34 -17.98 4.61
N VAL A 231 -0.96 -18.27 4.56
CA VAL A 231 -1.56 -19.04 3.46
C VAL A 231 -1.42 -18.29 2.14
N GLN A 232 -1.69 -16.98 2.12
CA GLN A 232 -1.53 -16.15 0.93
C GLN A 232 -0.08 -16.20 0.41
N LEU A 233 0.90 -16.00 1.28
CA LEU A 233 2.32 -16.00 0.91
C LEU A 233 2.79 -17.38 0.44
N LEU A 234 2.40 -18.46 1.13
CA LEU A 234 2.72 -19.84 0.72
C LEU A 234 2.09 -20.20 -0.63
N THR A 235 0.83 -19.83 -0.85
CA THR A 235 0.15 -20.07 -2.12
C THR A 235 0.84 -19.33 -3.26
N LEU A 236 1.26 -18.08 -3.01
CA LEU A 236 1.99 -17.29 -3.98
C LEU A 236 3.33 -17.95 -4.34
N PHE A 237 4.11 -18.40 -3.35
CA PHE A 237 5.37 -19.10 -3.62
C PHE A 237 5.16 -20.46 -4.30
N ALA A 238 4.12 -21.21 -3.96
CA ALA A 238 3.80 -22.45 -4.66
C ALA A 238 3.56 -22.23 -6.16
N ALA A 239 2.94 -21.09 -6.51
CA ALA A 239 2.73 -20.70 -7.90
C ALA A 239 4.02 -20.20 -8.59
N LEU A 240 4.93 -19.51 -7.88
CA LEU A 240 6.12 -18.89 -8.47
C LEU A 240 7.32 -19.82 -8.55
N ILE A 241 7.61 -20.59 -7.49
CA ILE A 241 8.80 -21.45 -7.38
C ILE A 241 8.48 -22.94 -7.28
N GLY A 242 7.20 -23.30 -7.30
CA GLY A 242 6.73 -24.68 -7.20
C GLY A 242 6.38 -25.12 -5.77
N VAL A 243 5.60 -26.21 -5.69
CA VAL A 243 5.05 -26.73 -4.43
C VAL A 243 6.13 -27.29 -3.51
N GLU A 244 7.05 -28.09 -4.05
CA GLU A 244 8.04 -28.82 -3.28
C GLU A 244 9.02 -27.91 -2.50
N PRO A 245 9.62 -26.85 -3.12
CA PRO A 245 10.39 -25.86 -2.38
C PRO A 245 9.56 -25.14 -1.31
N THR A 246 8.28 -24.86 -1.61
CA THR A 246 7.39 -24.12 -0.72
C THR A 246 7.00 -24.90 0.53
N LEU A 247 6.80 -26.22 0.44
CA LEU A 247 6.48 -27.06 1.58
C LEU A 247 7.56 -26.97 2.69
N SER A 248 8.82 -26.81 2.31
CA SER A 248 9.91 -26.63 3.28
C SER A 248 9.85 -25.31 4.04
N LEU A 249 9.05 -24.32 3.58
CA LEU A 249 8.90 -23.02 4.25
C LEU A 249 7.88 -23.07 5.40
N ILE A 250 7.02 -24.07 5.45
CA ILE A 250 5.98 -24.21 6.48
C ILE A 250 6.61 -24.21 7.87
N HIS A 251 7.72 -24.93 8.06
CA HIS A 251 8.41 -25.01 9.34
C HIS A 251 9.01 -23.70 9.81
N ILE A 252 9.26 -22.74 8.92
CA ILE A 252 9.78 -21.41 9.29
C ILE A 252 8.68 -20.59 9.98
N SER A 253 7.43 -20.85 9.66
CA SER A 253 6.28 -20.11 10.20
C SER A 253 5.71 -20.69 11.50
N GLU A 254 6.11 -21.92 11.85
CA GLU A 254 5.65 -22.55 13.09
C GLU A 254 6.46 -22.01 14.27
N PRO A 255 5.83 -21.60 15.39
CA PRO A 255 6.55 -21.34 16.61
C PRO A 255 7.20 -22.65 17.05
N THR A 256 8.50 -22.64 17.32
CA THR A 256 9.22 -23.77 17.92
C THR A 256 8.43 -24.21 19.16
N ARG A 257 7.82 -25.39 19.09
CA ARG A 257 7.09 -25.97 20.23
C ARG A 257 8.10 -26.12 21.35
N PRO A 258 7.89 -25.52 22.53
CA PRO A 258 8.79 -25.78 23.64
C PRO A 258 8.82 -27.28 23.88
N GLU A 259 10.02 -27.87 23.96
CA GLU A 259 10.15 -29.27 24.30
C GLU A 259 9.49 -29.48 25.68
N PRO A 260 8.71 -30.55 25.87
CA PRO A 260 8.12 -30.82 27.15
C PRO A 260 9.25 -31.00 28.14
N ILE A 261 9.28 -30.16 29.20
CA ILE A 261 10.19 -30.28 30.31
C ILE A 261 9.91 -31.66 30.93
N SER A 262 10.81 -32.63 30.73
CA SER A 262 10.79 -33.90 31.42
C SER A 262 11.19 -33.64 32.87
N TYR A 263 10.23 -33.82 33.78
CA TYR A 263 10.43 -33.83 35.21
C TYR A 263 11.05 -35.16 35.66
#